data_5c0826fa73607fe282e3b04aed4da747
#
_entry.id   5c0826fa73607fe282e3b04aed4da747
#
_cell.length_a   1.000
_cell.length_b   1.000
_cell.length_c   1.000
_cell.angle_alpha   90.00
_cell.angle_beta   90.00
_cell.angle_gamma   90.00
#
_symmetry.space_group_name_H-M   'P 1'
#
loop_
_entity.id
_entity.type
_entity.pdbx_description
1 polymer ?
#
loop_
_entity_poly.entity_id
_entity_poly.type
_entity_poly.pdbx_seq_one_letter_code
_entity_poly.pdbx_strand_id
1 'polypeptide(L)'
;MAQRAAGRRRILSPALAALFVSCVGANVAQAGSLGGPLVLSDEGSFFIGGESILSETADVRGNAPVKGTIQRRQMYVQYRIPAEINGAPIIMVHGANHTGVTFETTPDGREGWATYFARKGFPVYVVDQSGRGRSNFDPSSLNSAKLSGRVDAMPSIAIATRESAWMSYRLGPKYGTFWPDSRFPQQALDQYFSQSASMAETTLPGALENTSENLKRLLDRIGPAILLT
;
A
#
# COMPACT_ATOMS: atom_id res chain seq x y z
N MET A 1 19.02 54.86 -58.00
CA MET A 1 19.87 53.65 -58.18
C MET A 1 19.83 52.90 -56.83
N ALA A 2 19.05 51.86 -56.74
CA ALA A 2 18.92 51.05 -55.51
C ALA A 2 19.25 49.60 -55.86
N GLN A 3 20.33 49.10 -55.30
CA GLN A 3 20.73 47.71 -55.44
C GLN A 3 20.04 46.86 -54.34
N ARG A 4 19.27 45.89 -54.75
CA ARG A 4 18.67 44.84 -53.91
C ARG A 4 19.76 43.79 -53.59
N ALA A 5 20.02 43.59 -52.30
CA ALA A 5 20.78 42.45 -51.80
C ALA A 5 19.84 41.23 -51.59
N ALA A 6 20.17 40.15 -52.29
CA ALA A 6 19.45 38.86 -52.17
C ALA A 6 19.98 38.09 -50.98
N GLY A 7 19.11 37.89 -49.97
CA GLY A 7 19.40 37.04 -48.81
C GLY A 7 19.25 35.54 -49.15
N ARG A 8 20.33 34.79 -49.08
CA ARG A 8 20.30 33.33 -49.18
C ARG A 8 19.77 32.73 -47.90
N ARG A 9 18.59 32.13 -47.97
CA ARG A 9 18.07 31.27 -46.91
C ARG A 9 18.88 29.95 -46.89
N ARG A 10 19.61 29.70 -45.78
CA ARG A 10 20.18 28.39 -45.49
C ARG A 10 19.06 27.48 -44.96
N ILE A 11 18.79 26.43 -45.72
CA ILE A 11 17.95 25.34 -45.30
C ILE A 11 18.78 24.47 -44.36
N LEU A 12 18.46 24.48 -43.07
CA LEU A 12 19.02 23.55 -42.09
C LEU A 12 18.25 22.23 -42.22
N SER A 13 18.93 21.19 -42.67
CA SER A 13 18.43 19.82 -42.61
C SER A 13 18.31 19.36 -41.15
N PRO A 14 17.17 18.78 -40.72
CA PRO A 14 17.12 18.15 -39.43
C PRO A 14 17.88 16.83 -39.48
N ALA A 15 19.00 16.76 -38.79
CA ALA A 15 19.65 15.50 -38.49
C ALA A 15 18.75 14.73 -37.51
N LEU A 16 18.17 13.65 -38.01
CA LEU A 16 17.42 12.71 -37.20
C LEU A 16 18.40 11.94 -36.29
N ALA A 17 18.54 12.37 -35.05
CA ALA A 17 19.30 11.62 -34.07
C ALA A 17 18.44 10.40 -33.64
N ALA A 18 18.77 9.24 -34.19
CA ALA A 18 18.21 7.97 -33.73
C ALA A 18 18.77 7.67 -32.33
N LEU A 19 17.93 7.87 -31.33
CA LEU A 19 18.21 7.44 -29.96
C LEU A 19 18.08 5.91 -29.93
N PHE A 20 19.18 5.18 -29.96
CA PHE A 20 19.20 3.76 -29.61
C PHE A 20 18.99 3.65 -28.11
N VAL A 21 17.76 3.41 -27.69
CA VAL A 21 17.48 2.94 -26.33
C VAL A 21 17.92 1.47 -26.29
N SER A 22 19.13 1.24 -25.80
CA SER A 22 19.56 -0.10 -25.40
C SER A 22 18.66 -0.52 -24.23
N CYS A 23 17.61 -1.29 -24.49
CA CYS A 23 16.93 -2.04 -23.45
C CYS A 23 17.94 -3.01 -22.83
N VAL A 24 18.61 -2.56 -21.78
CA VAL A 24 19.21 -3.48 -20.83
C VAL A 24 18.05 -4.26 -20.29
N GLY A 25 17.88 -5.51 -20.73
CA GLY A 25 16.89 -6.42 -20.18
C GLY A 25 17.17 -6.58 -18.70
N ALA A 26 16.46 -5.80 -17.89
CA ALA A 26 16.32 -6.13 -16.49
C ALA A 26 15.70 -7.53 -16.49
N ASN A 27 16.46 -8.54 -16.05
CA ASN A 27 15.90 -9.81 -15.64
C ASN A 27 14.91 -9.48 -14.51
N VAL A 28 13.67 -9.19 -14.88
CA VAL A 28 12.56 -9.25 -13.94
C VAL A 28 12.57 -10.70 -13.49
N ALA A 29 13.01 -10.94 -12.27
CA ALA A 29 12.93 -12.26 -11.66
C ALA A 29 11.48 -12.71 -11.86
N GLN A 30 11.28 -13.66 -12.77
CA GLN A 30 9.96 -14.15 -13.10
C GLN A 30 9.47 -14.85 -11.85
N ALA A 31 8.53 -14.23 -11.14
CA ALA A 31 7.89 -14.84 -10.00
C ALA A 31 7.39 -16.21 -10.45
N GLY A 32 8.06 -17.26 -9.99
CA GLY A 32 7.68 -18.62 -10.32
C GLY A 32 6.27 -18.88 -9.79
N SER A 33 5.28 -18.93 -10.67
CA SER A 33 3.94 -19.33 -10.24
C SER A 33 4.01 -20.78 -9.76
N LEU A 34 3.62 -21.01 -8.51
CA LEU A 34 3.67 -22.34 -7.90
C LEU A 34 2.64 -23.33 -8.53
N GLY A 35 1.83 -22.91 -9.49
CA GLY A 35 0.75 -23.77 -9.96
C GLY A 35 0.05 -23.38 -11.27
N GLY A 36 0.71 -22.75 -12.23
CA GLY A 36 0.08 -22.37 -13.51
C GLY A 36 -0.90 -21.18 -13.38
N PRO A 37 -1.91 -21.02 -14.26
CA PRO A 37 -2.86 -19.92 -14.20
C PRO A 37 -3.65 -19.87 -12.90
N LEU A 38 -3.85 -18.67 -12.34
CA LEU A 38 -4.81 -18.44 -11.27
C LEU A 38 -6.20 -18.27 -11.91
N VAL A 39 -7.16 -19.13 -11.54
CA VAL A 39 -8.52 -19.07 -12.08
C VAL A 39 -9.46 -18.56 -10.99
N LEU A 40 -10.01 -17.38 -11.21
CA LEU A 40 -10.94 -16.71 -10.30
C LEU A 40 -12.32 -16.58 -10.93
N SER A 41 -13.36 -16.70 -10.13
CA SER A 41 -14.73 -16.35 -10.54
C SER A 41 -14.98 -14.85 -10.36
N ASP A 42 -14.29 -14.20 -9.41
CA ASP A 42 -14.39 -12.77 -9.16
C ASP A 42 -13.13 -12.22 -8.48
N GLU A 43 -12.80 -10.97 -8.77
CA GLU A 43 -11.73 -10.21 -8.12
C GLU A 43 -12.12 -8.73 -8.05
N GLY A 44 -11.78 -8.08 -6.96
CA GLY A 44 -12.05 -6.65 -6.83
C GLY A 44 -11.69 -6.09 -5.47
N SER A 45 -12.25 -4.92 -5.19
CA SER A 45 -12.08 -4.26 -3.91
C SER A 45 -13.30 -3.41 -3.54
N PHE A 46 -13.45 -3.16 -2.25
CA PHE A 46 -14.47 -2.26 -1.72
C PHE A 46 -13.99 -1.64 -0.41
N PHE A 47 -14.72 -0.63 0.04
CA PHE A 47 -14.54 -0.11 1.40
C PHE A 47 -15.69 -0.58 2.28
N ILE A 48 -15.37 -0.85 3.56
CA ILE A 48 -16.36 -1.23 4.58
C ILE A 48 -16.28 -0.28 5.75
N GLY A 49 -17.42 -0.02 6.37
CA GLY A 49 -17.54 0.97 7.43
C GLY A 49 -17.34 2.39 6.93
N GLY A 50 -16.81 3.22 7.80
CA GLY A 50 -16.60 4.63 7.53
C GLY A 50 -17.82 5.50 7.80
N GLU A 51 -17.56 6.79 7.87
CA GLU A 51 -18.55 7.84 8.09
C GLU A 51 -18.18 9.11 7.34
N SER A 52 -19.19 9.85 6.92
CA SER A 52 -19.03 11.20 6.36
C SER A 52 -19.11 12.23 7.48
N ILE A 53 -18.08 13.08 7.59
CA ILE A 53 -18.08 14.18 8.56
C ILE A 53 -17.82 15.50 7.89
N LEU A 54 -18.34 16.59 8.47
CA LEU A 54 -17.93 17.94 8.14
C LEU A 54 -16.61 18.22 8.85
N SER A 55 -15.56 18.49 8.08
CA SER A 55 -14.21 18.76 8.59
C SER A 55 -13.69 20.09 8.05
N GLU A 56 -12.90 20.78 8.86
CA GLU A 56 -12.08 21.91 8.42
C GLU A 56 -10.71 21.36 8.05
N THR A 57 -10.48 21.16 6.76
CA THR A 57 -9.21 20.62 6.26
C THR A 57 -8.56 21.63 5.31
N ALA A 58 -7.26 21.54 5.13
CA ALA A 58 -6.60 22.31 4.09
C ALA A 58 -6.97 21.74 2.71
N ASP A 59 -7.34 22.58 1.78
CA ASP A 59 -7.46 22.21 0.38
C ASP A 59 -6.10 21.72 -0.13
N VAL A 60 -6.11 20.68 -0.96
CA VAL A 60 -4.89 20.13 -1.59
C VAL A 60 -4.14 21.15 -2.45
N ARG A 61 -4.81 22.23 -2.89
CA ARG A 61 -4.26 23.29 -3.72
C ARG A 61 -3.97 24.59 -3.00
N GLY A 62 -4.29 24.69 -1.72
CA GLY A 62 -4.21 25.96 -1.00
C GLY A 62 -3.64 25.85 0.40
N ASN A 63 -3.21 26.99 0.92
CA ASN A 63 -2.76 27.12 2.30
C ASN A 63 -3.89 27.56 3.25
N ALA A 64 -5.08 27.83 2.70
CA ALA A 64 -6.25 28.20 3.47
C ALA A 64 -7.05 26.95 3.87
N PRO A 65 -7.57 26.88 5.10
CA PRO A 65 -8.46 25.82 5.51
C PRO A 65 -9.77 25.89 4.71
N VAL A 66 -10.24 24.74 4.25
CA VAL A 66 -11.52 24.59 3.56
C VAL A 66 -12.43 23.73 4.41
N LYS A 67 -13.64 24.23 4.66
CA LYS A 67 -14.69 23.46 5.32
C LYS A 67 -15.40 22.59 4.29
N GLY A 68 -15.40 21.28 4.50
CA GLY A 68 -16.01 20.34 3.56
C GLY A 68 -16.27 18.98 4.19
N THR A 69 -17.02 18.16 3.47
CA THR A 69 -17.31 16.79 3.89
C THR A 69 -16.18 15.87 3.47
N ILE A 70 -15.67 15.07 4.42
CA ILE A 70 -14.69 14.04 4.18
C ILE A 70 -15.22 12.68 4.61
N GLN A 71 -14.70 11.63 3.99
CA GLN A 71 -14.92 10.24 4.40
C GLN A 71 -13.77 9.79 5.29
N ARG A 72 -14.05 9.15 6.44
CA ARG A 72 -13.05 8.66 7.38
C ARG A 72 -13.43 7.33 8.01
N ARG A 73 -12.47 6.66 8.66
CA ARG A 73 -12.66 5.42 9.43
C ARG A 73 -13.09 4.21 8.60
N GLN A 74 -13.08 4.30 7.28
CA GLN A 74 -13.30 3.16 6.40
C GLN A 74 -12.13 2.18 6.47
N MET A 75 -12.39 0.94 6.06
CA MET A 75 -11.39 -0.09 5.86
C MET A 75 -11.45 -0.59 4.43
N TYR A 76 -10.32 -0.56 3.72
CA TYR A 76 -10.17 -1.13 2.39
C TYR A 76 -10.10 -2.64 2.47
N VAL A 77 -10.77 -3.30 1.54
CA VAL A 77 -10.82 -4.76 1.40
C VAL A 77 -10.58 -5.10 -0.06
N GLN A 78 -9.54 -5.85 -0.36
CA GLN A 78 -9.33 -6.50 -1.65
C GLN A 78 -9.75 -7.95 -1.55
N TYR A 79 -10.42 -8.48 -2.58
CA TYR A 79 -10.84 -9.88 -2.55
C TYR A 79 -10.47 -10.62 -3.84
N ARG A 80 -10.31 -11.92 -3.69
CA ARG A 80 -10.13 -12.90 -4.78
C ARG A 80 -10.99 -14.10 -4.47
N ILE A 81 -11.92 -14.42 -5.38
CA ILE A 81 -12.83 -15.55 -5.23
C ILE A 81 -12.40 -16.61 -6.24
N PRO A 82 -11.93 -17.77 -5.81
CA PRO A 82 -11.60 -18.88 -6.70
C PRO A 82 -12.80 -19.32 -7.54
N ALA A 83 -12.56 -19.82 -8.75
CA ALA A 83 -13.61 -20.42 -9.57
C ALA A 83 -14.21 -21.66 -8.90
N GLU A 84 -13.38 -22.41 -8.16
CA GLU A 84 -13.81 -23.55 -7.35
C GLU A 84 -13.51 -23.26 -5.89
N ILE A 85 -14.56 -23.23 -5.06
CA ILE A 85 -14.45 -22.95 -3.63
C ILE A 85 -14.38 -24.27 -2.87
N ASN A 86 -13.26 -24.47 -2.15
CA ASN A 86 -12.99 -25.68 -1.37
C ASN A 86 -12.87 -25.43 0.14
N GLY A 87 -13.00 -24.19 0.60
CA GLY A 87 -12.84 -23.84 2.00
C GLY A 87 -13.53 -22.55 2.40
N ALA A 88 -13.53 -22.29 3.71
CA ALA A 88 -14.08 -21.05 4.26
C ALA A 88 -13.28 -19.82 3.81
N PRO A 89 -13.92 -18.64 3.75
CA PRO A 89 -13.20 -17.39 3.49
C PRO A 89 -12.05 -17.16 4.46
N ILE A 90 -10.96 -16.55 3.97
CA ILE A 90 -9.82 -16.13 4.79
C ILE A 90 -9.72 -14.61 4.75
N ILE A 91 -9.77 -13.98 5.92
CA ILE A 91 -9.49 -12.55 6.08
C ILE A 91 -8.03 -12.42 6.54
N MET A 92 -7.22 -11.70 5.77
CA MET A 92 -5.80 -11.48 6.06
C MET A 92 -5.61 -10.05 6.59
N VAL A 93 -5.15 -9.95 7.84
CA VAL A 93 -4.94 -8.69 8.56
C VAL A 93 -3.45 -8.49 8.82
N HIS A 94 -2.85 -7.47 8.26
CA HIS A 94 -1.43 -7.20 8.38
C HIS A 94 -1.02 -6.71 9.78
N GLY A 95 0.26 -6.85 10.12
CA GLY A 95 0.85 -6.37 11.36
C GLY A 95 1.21 -4.88 11.36
N ALA A 96 1.90 -4.47 12.42
CA ALA A 96 2.44 -3.11 12.56
C ALA A 96 3.41 -2.78 11.42
N ASN A 97 3.44 -1.51 10.99
CA ASN A 97 4.21 -0.99 9.86
C ASN A 97 3.94 -1.60 8.48
N HIS A 98 2.96 -2.46 8.35
CA HIS A 98 2.61 -3.10 7.09
C HIS A 98 1.24 -2.64 6.58
N THR A 99 0.92 -3.08 5.37
CA THR A 99 -0.41 -3.02 4.73
C THR A 99 -0.71 -4.40 4.16
N GLY A 100 -1.84 -4.56 3.48
CA GLY A 100 -2.20 -5.80 2.79
C GLY A 100 -1.15 -6.30 1.79
N VAL A 101 -0.26 -5.43 1.32
CA VAL A 101 0.86 -5.77 0.42
C VAL A 101 1.69 -6.94 0.95
N THR A 102 1.79 -7.09 2.28
CA THR A 102 2.54 -8.19 2.92
C THR A 102 2.04 -9.58 2.52
N PHE A 103 0.79 -9.69 2.05
CA PHE A 103 0.19 -10.96 1.64
C PHE A 103 0.15 -11.15 0.11
N GLU A 104 0.44 -10.10 -0.68
CA GLU A 104 0.29 -10.11 -2.13
C GLU A 104 1.45 -10.80 -2.83
N THR A 105 2.68 -10.39 -2.51
CA THR A 105 3.91 -10.90 -3.12
C THR A 105 5.04 -10.90 -2.10
N THR A 106 5.88 -11.93 -2.10
CA THR A 106 7.08 -11.93 -1.26
C THR A 106 8.09 -10.90 -1.77
N PRO A 107 9.01 -10.39 -0.92
CA PRO A 107 9.96 -9.35 -1.33
C PRO A 107 10.86 -9.76 -2.52
N ASP A 108 11.10 -11.05 -2.71
CA ASP A 108 11.87 -11.62 -3.82
C ASP A 108 11.02 -11.98 -5.05
N GLY A 109 9.75 -11.55 -5.09
CA GLY A 109 8.87 -11.66 -6.26
C GLY A 109 8.09 -12.97 -6.38
N ARG A 110 8.18 -13.89 -5.41
CA ARG A 110 7.34 -15.10 -5.40
C ARG A 110 5.90 -14.79 -5.02
N GLU A 111 4.99 -15.71 -5.29
CA GLU A 111 3.59 -15.60 -4.86
C GLU A 111 3.48 -15.43 -3.34
N GLY A 112 2.64 -14.45 -2.94
CA GLY A 112 2.26 -14.28 -1.55
C GLY A 112 1.11 -15.19 -1.13
N TRP A 113 0.76 -15.12 0.13
CA TRP A 113 -0.26 -15.98 0.72
C TRP A 113 -1.65 -15.77 0.11
N ALA A 114 -1.98 -14.54 -0.29
CA ALA A 114 -3.27 -14.25 -0.92
C ALA A 114 -3.48 -15.08 -2.18
N THR A 115 -2.47 -15.16 -3.06
CA THR A 115 -2.54 -15.96 -4.27
C THR A 115 -2.47 -17.46 -3.95
N TYR A 116 -1.60 -17.85 -3.00
CA TYR A 116 -1.47 -19.25 -2.58
C TYR A 116 -2.79 -19.83 -2.08
N PHE A 117 -3.48 -19.14 -1.18
CA PHE A 117 -4.76 -19.64 -0.64
C PHE A 117 -5.88 -19.59 -1.68
N ALA A 118 -5.90 -18.55 -2.55
CA ALA A 118 -6.85 -18.51 -3.66
C ALA A 118 -6.68 -19.72 -4.59
N ARG A 119 -5.43 -20.14 -4.90
CA ARG A 119 -5.17 -21.38 -5.69
C ARG A 119 -5.63 -22.65 -4.99
N LYS A 120 -5.73 -22.63 -3.67
CA LYS A 120 -6.24 -23.77 -2.88
C LYS A 120 -7.76 -23.77 -2.74
N GLY A 121 -8.44 -22.82 -3.39
CA GLY A 121 -9.90 -22.76 -3.38
C GLY A 121 -10.48 -22.00 -2.19
N PHE A 122 -9.69 -21.20 -1.50
CA PHE A 122 -10.19 -20.34 -0.42
C PHE A 122 -10.51 -18.94 -0.96
N PRO A 123 -11.74 -18.42 -0.78
CA PRO A 123 -12.00 -16.99 -0.95
C PRO A 123 -11.09 -16.18 -0.03
N VAL A 124 -10.37 -15.20 -0.57
CA VAL A 124 -9.38 -14.42 0.18
C VAL A 124 -9.80 -12.96 0.22
N TYR A 125 -9.76 -12.38 1.40
CA TYR A 125 -10.01 -10.97 1.67
C TYR A 125 -8.78 -10.38 2.36
N VAL A 126 -8.07 -9.50 1.67
CA VAL A 126 -6.90 -8.80 2.20
C VAL A 126 -7.31 -7.39 2.59
N VAL A 127 -7.11 -7.03 3.85
CA VAL A 127 -7.51 -5.71 4.35
C VAL A 127 -6.29 -4.83 4.60
N ASP A 128 -6.48 -3.51 4.41
CA ASP A 128 -5.64 -2.51 5.04
C ASP A 128 -6.40 -1.99 6.27
N GLN A 129 -5.81 -2.10 7.45
CA GLN A 129 -6.44 -1.66 8.69
C GLN A 129 -6.87 -0.19 8.60
N SER A 130 -7.96 0.17 9.26
CA SER A 130 -8.45 1.56 9.27
C SER A 130 -7.37 2.52 9.72
N GLY A 131 -7.16 3.58 8.94
CA GLY A 131 -6.09 4.56 9.21
C GLY A 131 -4.75 4.24 8.54
N ARG A 132 -4.64 3.14 7.78
CA ARG A 132 -3.39 2.72 7.14
C ARG A 132 -3.56 2.38 5.66
N GLY A 133 -2.50 2.58 4.88
CA GLY A 133 -2.45 2.22 3.47
C GLY A 133 -3.63 2.78 2.67
N ARG A 134 -4.31 1.92 1.94
CA ARG A 134 -5.48 2.26 1.11
C ARG A 134 -6.71 2.66 1.93
N SER A 135 -6.76 2.34 3.23
CA SER A 135 -7.83 2.77 4.14
C SER A 135 -7.76 4.23 4.51
N ASN A 136 -6.58 4.84 4.28
CA ASN A 136 -6.31 6.24 4.62
C ASN A 136 -6.52 6.56 6.10
N PHE A 137 -6.02 7.69 6.58
CA PHE A 137 -6.22 8.17 7.94
C PHE A 137 -6.94 9.52 7.94
N ASP A 138 -7.59 9.85 9.06
CA ASP A 138 -8.26 11.12 9.26
C ASP A 138 -7.23 12.22 9.62
N PRO A 139 -6.98 13.20 8.75
CA PRO A 139 -6.01 14.27 9.01
C PRO A 139 -6.55 15.40 9.89
N SER A 140 -7.80 15.32 10.35
CA SER A 140 -8.50 16.44 11.03
C SER A 140 -7.77 16.91 12.28
N SER A 141 -7.22 15.99 13.08
CA SER A 141 -6.48 16.36 14.31
C SER A 141 -5.17 17.10 14.00
N LEU A 142 -4.44 16.65 12.98
CA LEU A 142 -3.23 17.33 12.49
C LEU A 142 -3.54 18.74 11.99
N ASN A 143 -4.57 18.84 11.15
CA ASN A 143 -4.98 20.13 10.58
C ASN A 143 -5.50 21.09 11.67
N SER A 144 -6.28 20.59 12.63
CA SER A 144 -6.76 21.43 13.75
C SER A 144 -5.62 21.96 14.62
N ALA A 145 -4.64 21.10 14.93
CA ALA A 145 -3.45 21.52 15.68
C ALA A 145 -2.63 22.57 14.93
N LYS A 146 -2.43 22.37 13.61
CA LYS A 146 -1.75 23.34 12.73
C LYS A 146 -2.46 24.68 12.69
N LEU A 147 -3.77 24.68 12.49
CA LEU A 147 -4.59 25.91 12.41
C LEU A 147 -4.62 26.70 13.70
N SER A 148 -4.62 26.00 14.85
CA SER A 148 -4.59 26.63 16.17
C SER A 148 -3.18 27.05 16.63
N GLY A 149 -2.14 26.81 15.83
CA GLY A 149 -0.74 27.07 16.21
C GLY A 149 -0.20 26.14 17.30
N ARG A 150 -0.92 25.08 17.66
CA ARG A 150 -0.56 24.15 18.72
C ARG A 150 0.21 22.96 18.16
N VAL A 151 1.49 23.19 17.88
CA VAL A 151 2.40 22.14 17.37
C VAL A 151 2.55 20.99 18.38
N ASP A 152 2.49 21.30 19.66
CA ASP A 152 2.52 20.34 20.79
C ASP A 152 1.31 19.38 20.79
N ALA A 153 0.21 19.77 20.19
CA ALA A 153 -1.01 18.97 20.06
C ALA A 153 -1.06 18.12 18.77
N MET A 154 -0.04 18.21 17.92
CA MET A 154 0.01 17.38 16.72
C MET A 154 0.29 15.91 17.07
N PRO A 155 -0.55 14.95 16.65
CA PRO A 155 -0.25 13.55 16.85
C PRO A 155 0.99 13.14 16.06
N SER A 156 1.81 12.26 16.63
CA SER A 156 2.95 11.69 15.95
C SER A 156 2.49 10.70 14.86
N ILE A 157 3.16 10.72 13.72
CA ILE A 157 3.02 9.69 12.69
C ILE A 157 4.32 8.89 12.71
N ALA A 158 4.23 7.66 13.20
CA ALA A 158 5.38 6.79 13.36
C ALA A 158 5.63 5.96 12.10
N ILE A 159 6.90 5.69 11.83
CA ILE A 159 7.34 4.64 10.92
C ILE A 159 8.53 3.93 11.58
N ALA A 160 8.55 2.60 11.54
CA ALA A 160 9.69 1.89 12.09
C ALA A 160 10.92 2.09 11.20
N THR A 161 12.06 2.40 11.81
CA THR A 161 13.35 2.34 11.13
C THR A 161 13.73 0.87 10.84
N ARG A 162 14.63 0.65 9.89
CA ARG A 162 15.12 -0.70 9.59
C ARG A 162 15.74 -1.36 10.84
N GLU A 163 16.46 -0.59 11.63
CA GLU A 163 17.10 -1.05 12.86
C GLU A 163 16.09 -1.50 13.91
N SER A 164 15.06 -0.69 14.17
CA SER A 164 14.00 -1.04 15.11
C SER A 164 13.15 -2.21 14.64
N ALA A 165 12.81 -2.23 13.34
CA ALA A 165 12.07 -3.32 12.71
C ALA A 165 12.86 -4.62 12.70
N TRP A 166 14.20 -4.57 12.51
CA TRP A 166 15.05 -5.76 12.54
C TRP A 166 14.90 -6.55 13.82
N MET A 167 14.92 -5.85 14.95
CA MET A 167 14.77 -6.46 16.26
C MET A 167 13.33 -6.93 16.51
N SER A 168 12.35 -6.09 16.18
CA SER A 168 10.92 -6.39 16.38
C SER A 168 10.47 -7.59 15.54
N TYR A 169 10.95 -7.71 14.31
CA TYR A 169 10.62 -8.81 13.41
C TYR A 169 11.54 -10.01 13.53
N ARG A 170 12.52 -9.95 14.46
CA ARG A 170 13.43 -11.03 14.76
C ARG A 170 14.21 -11.55 13.54
N LEU A 171 14.64 -10.65 12.66
CA LEU A 171 15.42 -11.00 11.47
C LEU A 171 16.79 -11.56 11.82
N GLY A 172 17.36 -11.14 12.97
CA GLY A 172 18.65 -11.61 13.44
C GLY A 172 19.03 -11.03 14.79
N PRO A 173 20.20 -11.40 15.35
CA PRO A 173 20.62 -11.00 16.70
C PRO A 173 20.99 -9.51 16.79
N LYS A 174 21.35 -8.87 15.67
CA LYS A 174 21.65 -7.45 15.55
C LYS A 174 21.41 -7.00 14.12
N TYR A 175 21.17 -5.72 13.92
CA TYR A 175 20.98 -5.13 12.60
C TYR A 175 22.09 -5.53 11.62
N GLY A 176 21.69 -5.98 10.43
CA GLY A 176 22.61 -6.41 9.37
C GLY A 176 23.14 -7.84 9.53
N THR A 177 22.78 -8.57 10.59
CA THR A 177 23.17 -9.96 10.77
C THR A 177 21.93 -10.83 10.91
N PHE A 178 21.68 -11.70 9.93
CA PHE A 178 20.57 -12.66 9.98
C PHE A 178 20.88 -13.86 10.87
N TRP A 179 19.85 -14.54 11.34
CA TRP A 179 20.01 -15.86 11.94
C TRP A 179 20.57 -16.84 10.90
N PRO A 180 21.44 -17.79 11.29
CA PRO A 180 22.08 -18.72 10.35
C PRO A 180 21.09 -19.59 9.56
N ASP A 181 19.93 -19.89 10.14
CA ASP A 181 18.85 -20.69 9.57
C ASP A 181 17.74 -19.85 8.92
N SER A 182 17.95 -18.55 8.80
CA SER A 182 16.97 -17.63 8.21
C SER A 182 16.67 -18.01 6.76
N ARG A 183 15.37 -18.16 6.47
CA ARG A 183 14.85 -18.35 5.10
C ARG A 183 14.41 -17.04 4.45
N PHE A 184 14.65 -15.91 5.11
CA PHE A 184 14.36 -14.60 4.56
C PHE A 184 15.24 -14.35 3.32
N PRO A 185 14.67 -13.84 2.21
CA PRO A 185 15.43 -13.52 1.00
C PRO A 185 16.28 -12.26 1.22
N GLN A 186 17.48 -12.45 1.76
CA GLN A 186 18.36 -11.36 2.24
C GLN A 186 18.65 -10.32 1.13
N GLN A 187 18.77 -10.76 -0.12
CA GLN A 187 18.98 -9.89 -1.29
C GLN A 187 17.78 -8.99 -1.60
N ALA A 188 16.60 -9.29 -1.06
CA ALA A 188 15.39 -8.51 -1.25
C ALA A 188 15.04 -7.63 -0.04
N LEU A 189 16.01 -7.34 0.82
CA LEU A 189 15.82 -6.58 2.05
C LEU A 189 15.26 -5.16 1.77
N ASP A 190 15.76 -4.49 0.75
CA ASP A 190 15.28 -3.16 0.38
C ASP A 190 13.82 -3.21 -0.08
N GLN A 191 13.46 -4.20 -0.88
CA GLN A 191 12.08 -4.42 -1.30
C GLN A 191 11.16 -4.73 -0.12
N TYR A 192 11.64 -5.51 0.86
CA TYR A 192 10.89 -5.77 2.07
C TYR A 192 10.58 -4.49 2.85
N PHE A 193 11.59 -3.65 3.09
CA PHE A 193 11.38 -2.40 3.81
C PHE A 193 10.63 -1.33 3.02
N SER A 194 10.58 -1.44 1.68
CA SER A 194 9.78 -0.53 0.85
C SER A 194 8.26 -0.64 1.09
N GLN A 195 7.78 -1.75 1.64
CA GLN A 195 6.39 -1.91 2.03
C GLN A 195 6.02 -1.23 3.36
N SER A 196 7.02 -0.72 4.10
CA SER A 196 6.77 -0.10 5.41
C SER A 196 5.82 1.10 5.27
N ALA A 197 4.76 1.07 6.04
CA ALA A 197 3.73 2.12 6.05
C ALA A 197 3.77 2.91 7.35
N SER A 198 3.54 4.22 7.24
CA SER A 198 3.38 5.08 8.41
C SER A 198 2.17 4.67 9.24
N MET A 199 2.33 4.74 10.56
CA MET A 199 1.32 4.36 11.54
C MET A 199 0.74 5.60 12.18
N ALA A 200 -0.34 6.14 11.62
CA ALA A 200 -1.10 7.23 12.24
C ALA A 200 -2.10 6.70 13.26
N GLU A 201 -2.65 5.50 13.04
CA GLU A 201 -3.69 4.91 13.84
C GLU A 201 -3.28 4.61 15.29
N THR A 202 -2.00 4.45 15.58
CA THR A 202 -1.51 4.24 16.96
C THR A 202 -1.54 5.51 17.81
N THR A 203 -1.67 6.66 17.17
CA THR A 203 -1.66 7.98 17.82
C THR A 203 -2.98 8.73 17.65
N LEU A 204 -3.85 8.27 16.76
CA LEU A 204 -5.16 8.85 16.53
C LEU A 204 -6.23 8.14 17.35
N PRO A 205 -7.10 8.88 18.06
CA PRO A 205 -8.15 8.28 18.87
C PRO A 205 -9.07 7.37 18.04
N GLY A 206 -9.37 6.19 18.57
CA GLY A 206 -10.36 5.27 18.02
C GLY A 206 -9.93 4.46 16.79
N ALA A 207 -8.68 4.52 16.37
CA ALA A 207 -8.26 3.87 15.13
C ALA A 207 -8.24 2.34 15.21
N LEU A 208 -7.85 1.77 16.34
CA LEU A 208 -7.88 0.32 16.57
C LEU A 208 -9.31 -0.20 16.68
N GLU A 209 -10.15 0.54 17.39
CA GLU A 209 -11.58 0.26 17.53
C GLU A 209 -12.28 0.26 16.16
N ASN A 210 -11.94 1.22 15.29
CA ASN A 210 -12.45 1.27 13.93
C ASN A 210 -12.07 0.02 13.11
N THR A 211 -10.86 -0.50 13.26
CA THR A 211 -10.45 -1.74 12.59
C THR A 211 -11.27 -2.92 13.07
N SER A 212 -11.46 -3.09 14.39
CA SER A 212 -12.25 -4.17 14.97
C SER A 212 -13.72 -4.11 14.54
N GLU A 213 -14.31 -2.94 14.55
CA GLU A 213 -15.69 -2.71 14.09
C GLU A 213 -15.85 -3.03 12.60
N ASN A 214 -14.88 -2.62 11.77
CA ASN A 214 -14.92 -2.89 10.34
C ASN A 214 -14.65 -4.36 10.00
N LEU A 215 -13.83 -5.06 10.77
CA LEU A 215 -13.68 -6.52 10.65
C LEU A 215 -14.98 -7.23 11.00
N LYS A 216 -15.68 -6.78 12.05
CA LYS A 216 -17.02 -7.31 12.38
C LYS A 216 -17.98 -7.11 11.22
N ARG A 217 -18.07 -5.89 10.66
CA ARG A 217 -18.91 -5.59 9.49
C ARG A 217 -18.52 -6.43 8.26
N LEU A 218 -17.25 -6.73 8.10
CA LEU A 218 -16.79 -7.62 7.02
C LEU A 218 -17.31 -9.03 7.23
N LEU A 219 -17.22 -9.57 8.45
CA LEU A 219 -17.80 -10.88 8.80
C LEU A 219 -19.31 -10.91 8.62
N ASP A 220 -20.03 -9.85 9.01
CA ASP A 220 -21.48 -9.74 8.79
C ASP A 220 -21.85 -9.78 7.29
N ARG A 221 -20.93 -9.29 6.42
CA ARG A 221 -21.12 -9.28 4.96
C ARG A 221 -20.78 -10.60 4.26
N ILE A 222 -19.69 -11.25 4.66
CA ILE A 222 -19.18 -12.44 3.95
C ILE A 222 -19.48 -13.76 4.66
N GLY A 223 -19.98 -13.71 5.90
CA GLY A 223 -20.19 -14.87 6.76
C GLY A 223 -18.97 -15.27 7.58
N PRO A 224 -19.02 -16.42 8.27
CA PRO A 224 -17.91 -16.93 9.07
C PRO A 224 -16.65 -17.11 8.23
N ALA A 225 -15.50 -16.68 8.75
CA ALA A 225 -14.23 -16.71 8.06
C ALA A 225 -13.07 -17.10 9.00
N ILE A 226 -12.00 -17.58 8.42
CA ILE A 226 -10.71 -17.78 9.08
C ILE A 226 -10.02 -16.41 9.15
N LEU A 227 -9.60 -16.00 10.34
CA LEU A 227 -8.82 -14.79 10.52
C LEU A 227 -7.34 -15.14 10.60
N LEU A 228 -6.55 -14.59 9.69
CA LEU A 228 -5.10 -14.73 9.62
C LEU A 228 -4.47 -13.37 9.96
N THR A 229 -3.74 -13.28 11.10
CA THR A 229 -3.15 -12.04 11.63
C THR A 229 -1.65 -12.20 11.88
#